data_ffe737fbaff66342fb42a6d8c90c5d7a
#
_entry.id   ffe737fbaff66342fb42a6d8c90c5d7a
#
_cell.length_a   1.000
_cell.length_b   1.000
_cell.length_c   1.000
_cell.angle_alpha   90.00
_cell.angle_beta   90.00
_cell.angle_gamma   90.00
#
_symmetry.space_group_name_H-M   'P 1'
#
loop_
_entity.id
_entity.type
_entity.pdbx_description
1 polymer ?
#
loop_
_entity_poly.entity_id
_entity_poly.type
_entity_poly.pdbx_seq_one_letter_code
_entity_poly.pdbx_strand_id
1 'polypeptide(L)'
;MKVLFTAPYLNILLDERTRVLETEWLDFANSQQIRSSLMEALRLGRQHRVRGWIGNNTKMRTIRPADQDWMNQEWFPEFKKLGVSRLAVVVSNDALNQMGIDNIITRASAHIPFDTKHFASLEDARRWAGEGS
;
A
#
# COMPACT_ATOMS: atom_id res chain seq x y z
N MET A 1 0.86 -8.64 -15.02
CA MET A 1 0.51 -7.44 -14.23
C MET A 1 0.21 -6.29 -15.17
N LYS A 2 -0.88 -5.62 -14.92
CA LYS A 2 -1.27 -4.44 -15.69
C LYS A 2 -0.78 -3.19 -14.98
N VAL A 3 -0.11 -2.28 -15.70
CA VAL A 3 0.33 -0.99 -15.15
C VAL A 3 -0.82 0.00 -15.27
N LEU A 4 -1.33 0.47 -14.12
CA LEU A 4 -2.42 1.44 -14.08
C LEU A 4 -1.92 2.88 -13.98
N PHE A 5 -0.73 3.06 -13.40
CA PHE A 5 -0.12 4.36 -13.19
C PHE A 5 1.39 4.20 -13.12
N THR A 6 2.14 5.13 -13.68
CA THR A 6 3.59 5.12 -13.60
C THR A 6 4.13 6.53 -13.42
N ALA A 7 5.10 6.65 -12.53
CA ALA A 7 5.84 7.87 -12.25
C ALA A 7 7.26 7.50 -11.83
N PRO A 8 8.22 8.43 -11.83
CA PRO A 8 9.58 8.11 -11.41
C PRO A 8 9.69 7.54 -9.99
N TYR A 9 8.73 7.85 -9.13
CA TYR A 9 8.75 7.44 -7.72
C TYR A 9 7.76 6.30 -7.41
N LEU A 10 6.84 5.97 -8.32
CA LEU A 10 5.78 4.99 -8.02
C LEU A 10 5.19 4.38 -9.28
N ASN A 11 4.99 3.07 -9.24
CA ASN A 11 4.10 2.36 -10.17
C ASN A 11 2.90 1.82 -9.41
N ILE A 12 1.71 1.89 -10.00
CA ILE A 12 0.53 1.20 -9.48
C ILE A 12 0.19 0.09 -10.46
N LEU A 13 0.20 -1.14 -9.96
CA LEU A 13 0.04 -2.35 -10.75
C LEU A 13 -1.22 -3.10 -10.34
N LEU A 14 -1.83 -3.82 -11.27
CA LEU A 14 -3.00 -4.63 -11.00
C LEU A 14 -2.79 -6.04 -11.53
N ASP A 15 -3.03 -7.03 -10.68
CA ASP A 15 -3.21 -8.41 -11.10
C ASP A 15 -4.72 -8.62 -11.30
N GLU A 16 -5.14 -8.64 -12.56
CA GLU A 16 -6.56 -8.74 -12.90
C GLU A 16 -7.16 -10.09 -12.51
N ARG A 17 -6.35 -11.15 -12.50
CA ARG A 17 -6.82 -12.48 -12.15
C ARG A 17 -7.21 -12.60 -10.69
N THR A 18 -6.38 -12.04 -9.79
CA THR A 18 -6.59 -12.12 -8.35
C THR A 18 -7.24 -10.89 -7.78
N ARG A 19 -7.34 -9.81 -8.57
CA ARG A 19 -7.83 -8.49 -8.14
C ARG A 19 -6.99 -7.93 -7.00
N VAL A 20 -5.68 -8.03 -7.14
CA VAL A 20 -4.73 -7.46 -6.18
C VAL A 20 -4.09 -6.23 -6.80
N LEU A 21 -4.16 -5.10 -6.10
CA LEU A 21 -3.49 -3.87 -6.49
C LEU A 21 -2.17 -3.76 -5.71
N GLU A 22 -1.12 -3.37 -6.41
CA GLU A 22 0.20 -3.20 -5.82
C GLU A 22 0.69 -1.76 -6.01
N THR A 23 1.08 -1.11 -4.93
CA THR A 23 1.79 0.17 -5.00
C THR A 23 3.28 -0.13 -4.87
N GLU A 24 4.00 0.02 -5.99
CA GLU A 24 5.44 -0.23 -6.05
C GLU A 24 6.18 1.10 -5.94
N TRP A 25 6.61 1.44 -4.73
CA TRP A 25 7.38 2.66 -4.50
C TRP A 25 8.83 2.46 -4.95
N LEU A 26 9.31 3.35 -5.80
CA LEU A 26 10.62 3.19 -6.45
C LEU A 26 11.71 4.06 -5.85
N ASP A 27 11.34 5.20 -5.23
CA ASP A 27 12.29 6.17 -4.71
C ASP A 27 11.59 7.13 -3.75
N PHE A 28 12.30 8.17 -3.34
CA PHE A 28 11.72 9.24 -2.53
C PHE A 28 10.55 9.91 -3.25
N ALA A 29 9.48 10.13 -2.49
CA ALA A 29 8.34 10.92 -2.92
C ALA A 29 8.06 11.99 -1.87
N ASN A 30 7.82 13.23 -2.31
CA ASN A 30 7.47 14.31 -1.39
C ASN A 30 6.01 14.15 -0.92
N SER A 31 5.60 14.99 0.04
CA SER A 31 4.26 14.91 0.63
C SER A 31 3.15 15.00 -0.40
N GLN A 32 3.25 15.93 -1.34
CA GLN A 32 2.24 16.09 -2.39
C GLN A 32 2.16 14.85 -3.26
N GLN A 33 3.30 14.27 -3.65
CA GLN A 33 3.36 13.08 -4.47
C GLN A 33 2.79 11.87 -3.74
N ILE A 34 3.13 11.69 -2.46
CA ILE A 34 2.59 10.60 -1.64
C ILE A 34 1.06 10.72 -1.55
N ARG A 35 0.57 11.90 -1.17
CA ARG A 35 -0.87 12.10 -0.95
C ARG A 35 -1.68 11.95 -2.22
N SER A 36 -1.27 12.60 -3.30
CA SER A 36 -2.01 12.51 -4.57
C SER A 36 -1.97 11.10 -5.15
N SER A 37 -0.83 10.41 -5.04
CA SER A 37 -0.69 9.04 -5.55
C SER A 37 -1.51 8.04 -4.75
N LEU A 38 -1.55 8.18 -3.43
CA LEU A 38 -2.36 7.30 -2.58
C LEU A 38 -3.86 7.51 -2.83
N MET A 39 -4.29 8.74 -3.09
CA MET A 39 -5.68 9.01 -3.49
C MET A 39 -6.00 8.41 -4.84
N GLU A 40 -5.07 8.49 -5.80
CA GLU A 40 -5.22 7.85 -7.11
C GLU A 40 -5.30 6.33 -6.96
N ALA A 41 -4.47 5.75 -6.09
CA ALA A 41 -4.51 4.31 -5.82
C ALA A 41 -5.87 3.88 -5.28
N LEU A 42 -6.47 4.66 -4.37
CA LEU A 42 -7.83 4.39 -3.88
C LEU A 42 -8.86 4.42 -5.00
N ARG A 43 -8.78 5.43 -5.87
CA ARG A 43 -9.68 5.56 -7.01
C ARG A 43 -9.59 4.33 -7.92
N LEU A 44 -8.36 3.92 -8.23
CA LEU A 44 -8.12 2.75 -9.07
C LEU A 44 -8.58 1.46 -8.39
N GLY A 45 -8.31 1.33 -7.08
CA GLY A 45 -8.77 0.18 -6.30
C GLY A 45 -10.29 0.05 -6.30
N ARG A 46 -10.98 1.17 -6.20
CA ARG A 46 -12.46 1.19 -6.24
C ARG A 46 -12.95 0.85 -7.64
N GLN A 47 -12.35 1.44 -8.66
CA GLN A 47 -12.73 1.21 -10.06
C GLN A 47 -12.59 -0.27 -10.45
N HIS A 48 -11.52 -0.92 -10.02
CA HIS A 48 -11.21 -2.31 -10.37
C HIS A 48 -11.72 -3.32 -9.34
N ARG A 49 -12.41 -2.87 -8.29
CA ARG A 49 -13.00 -3.73 -7.25
C ARG A 49 -11.96 -4.69 -6.67
N VAL A 50 -10.82 -4.15 -6.26
CA VAL A 50 -9.73 -4.97 -5.74
C VAL A 50 -10.10 -5.64 -4.42
N ARG A 51 -9.55 -6.83 -4.20
CA ARG A 51 -9.78 -7.63 -3.00
C ARG A 51 -8.54 -7.75 -2.13
N GLY A 52 -7.37 -7.54 -2.71
CA GLY A 52 -6.10 -7.56 -2.01
C GLY A 52 -5.29 -6.33 -2.34
N TRP A 53 -4.36 -6.00 -1.46
CA TRP A 53 -3.51 -4.84 -1.61
C TRP A 53 -2.11 -5.17 -1.17
N ILE A 54 -1.13 -4.74 -1.97
CA ILE A 54 0.29 -4.91 -1.64
C ILE A 54 0.93 -3.53 -1.60
N GLY A 55 1.49 -3.18 -0.45
CA GLY A 55 2.39 -2.04 -0.34
C GLY A 55 3.82 -2.53 -0.52
N ASN A 56 4.36 -2.40 -1.73
CA ASN A 56 5.74 -2.78 -2.02
C ASN A 56 6.65 -1.61 -1.70
N ASN A 57 7.21 -1.63 -0.51
CA ASN A 57 8.05 -0.56 0.03
C ASN A 57 9.54 -0.89 -0.04
N THR A 58 9.94 -1.91 -0.80
CA THR A 58 11.33 -2.37 -0.86
C THR A 58 12.30 -1.23 -1.15
N LYS A 59 11.95 -0.34 -2.08
CA LYS A 59 12.79 0.79 -2.49
C LYS A 59 12.32 2.13 -1.94
N MET A 60 11.29 2.12 -1.11
CA MET A 60 10.73 3.34 -0.57
C MET A 60 11.66 3.99 0.45
N ARG A 61 11.76 5.30 0.39
CA ARG A 61 12.51 6.10 1.37
C ARG A 61 11.60 6.48 2.54
N THR A 62 12.15 7.25 3.46
CA THR A 62 11.47 7.72 4.67
C THR A 62 10.16 8.42 4.38
N ILE A 63 9.13 8.11 5.18
CA ILE A 63 7.86 8.83 5.18
C ILE A 63 7.88 9.82 6.34
N ARG A 64 7.63 11.09 6.07
CA ARG A 64 7.60 12.13 7.10
C ARG A 64 6.46 11.90 8.10
N PRO A 65 6.65 12.26 9.38
CA PRO A 65 5.59 12.10 10.38
C PRO A 65 4.25 12.74 9.99
N ALA A 66 4.28 13.91 9.37
CA ALA A 66 3.05 14.57 8.90
C ALA A 66 2.30 13.74 7.86
N ASP A 67 3.02 13.02 6.98
CA ASP A 67 2.40 12.16 5.99
C ASP A 67 1.88 10.86 6.63
N GLN A 68 2.57 10.35 7.64
CA GLN A 68 2.07 9.21 8.43
C GLN A 68 0.75 9.58 9.12
N ASP A 69 0.66 10.76 9.69
CA ASP A 69 -0.56 11.26 10.32
C ASP A 69 -1.68 11.40 9.31
N TRP A 70 -1.39 11.97 8.14
CA TRP A 70 -2.36 12.12 7.07
C TRP A 70 -2.90 10.76 6.63
N MET A 71 -2.03 9.76 6.47
CA MET A 71 -2.45 8.41 6.08
C MET A 71 -3.42 7.82 7.09
N ASN A 72 -3.15 7.98 8.38
CA ASN A 72 -4.03 7.46 9.42
C ASN A 72 -5.35 8.22 9.53
N GLN A 73 -5.32 9.53 9.35
CA GLN A 73 -6.50 10.39 9.56
C GLN A 73 -7.39 10.48 8.33
N GLU A 74 -6.80 10.47 7.13
CA GLU A 74 -7.54 10.72 5.89
C GLU A 74 -7.58 9.51 4.96
N TRP A 75 -6.48 8.79 4.80
CA TRP A 75 -6.39 7.73 3.80
C TRP A 75 -6.96 6.40 4.26
N PHE A 76 -6.55 5.92 5.43
CA PHE A 76 -7.02 4.62 5.91
C PHE A 76 -8.53 4.54 6.10
N PRO A 77 -9.23 5.58 6.57
CA PRO A 77 -10.69 5.54 6.63
C PRO A 77 -11.34 5.26 5.27
N GLU A 78 -10.78 5.83 4.20
CA GLU A 78 -11.27 5.57 2.84
C GLU A 78 -10.85 4.18 2.35
N PHE A 79 -9.63 3.75 2.68
CA PHE A 79 -9.13 2.43 2.33
C PHE A 79 -10.02 1.32 2.90
N LYS A 80 -10.46 1.46 4.13
CA LYS A 80 -11.36 0.47 4.77
C LYS A 80 -12.64 0.24 3.98
N LYS A 81 -13.11 1.25 3.26
CA LYS A 81 -14.36 1.17 2.48
C LYS A 81 -14.21 0.36 1.19
N LEU A 82 -13.00 0.03 0.77
CA LEU A 82 -12.77 -0.75 -0.45
C LEU A 82 -13.20 -2.20 -0.34
N GLY A 83 -13.24 -2.74 0.87
CA GLY A 83 -13.56 -4.15 1.07
C GLY A 83 -12.38 -5.08 0.81
N VAL A 84 -11.16 -4.56 0.91
CA VAL A 84 -9.94 -5.37 0.81
C VAL A 84 -9.88 -6.33 1.99
N SER A 85 -9.59 -7.61 1.73
CA SER A 85 -9.52 -8.63 2.77
C SER A 85 -8.11 -8.84 3.32
N ARG A 86 -7.08 -8.55 2.51
CA ARG A 86 -5.68 -8.70 2.90
C ARG A 86 -4.82 -7.54 2.44
N LEU A 87 -4.01 -7.03 3.35
CA LEU A 87 -2.99 -6.02 3.06
C LEU A 87 -1.62 -6.64 3.32
N ALA A 88 -0.84 -6.83 2.27
CA ALA A 88 0.54 -7.30 2.38
C ALA A 88 1.48 -6.10 2.34
N VAL A 89 2.44 -6.05 3.23
CA VAL A 89 3.46 -5.01 3.27
C VAL A 89 4.82 -5.66 3.03
N VAL A 90 5.47 -5.32 1.92
CA VAL A 90 6.84 -5.75 1.65
C VAL A 90 7.77 -4.73 2.29
N VAL A 91 8.60 -5.20 3.21
CA VAL A 91 9.42 -4.30 4.03
C VAL A 91 10.48 -3.56 3.23
N SER A 92 10.71 -2.31 3.63
CA SER A 92 11.72 -1.46 3.02
C SER A 92 13.13 -1.85 3.50
N ASN A 93 14.12 -1.60 2.63
CA ASN A 93 15.54 -1.65 3.03
C ASN A 93 15.95 -0.41 3.84
N ASP A 94 15.11 0.61 3.86
CA ASP A 94 15.33 1.84 4.63
C ASP A 94 14.68 1.67 6.01
N ALA A 95 15.50 1.67 7.07
CA ALA A 95 15.02 1.44 8.44
C ALA A 95 14.04 2.53 8.89
N LEU A 96 14.22 3.77 8.48
CA LEU A 96 13.31 4.86 8.84
C LEU A 96 11.96 4.71 8.16
N ASN A 97 11.95 4.27 6.90
CA ASN A 97 10.69 3.96 6.22
C ASN A 97 9.96 2.82 6.92
N GLN A 98 10.68 1.76 7.25
CA GLN A 98 10.13 0.60 7.94
C GLN A 98 9.47 1.00 9.27
N MET A 99 10.15 1.84 10.04
CA MET A 99 9.59 2.36 11.30
C MET A 99 8.32 3.19 11.06
N GLY A 100 8.31 4.02 10.02
CA GLY A 100 7.15 4.82 9.67
C GLY A 100 5.95 3.97 9.27
N ILE A 101 6.17 2.95 8.45
CA ILE A 101 5.12 2.02 8.04
C ILE A 101 4.59 1.23 9.24
N ASP A 102 5.49 0.73 10.11
CA ASP A 102 5.08 0.00 11.31
C ASP A 102 4.23 0.89 12.24
N ASN A 103 4.60 2.16 12.37
CA ASN A 103 3.82 3.11 13.16
C ASN A 103 2.42 3.32 12.57
N ILE A 104 2.31 3.50 11.25
CA ILE A 104 1.02 3.64 10.57
C ILE A 104 0.14 2.41 10.82
N ILE A 105 0.68 1.22 10.59
CA ILE A 105 -0.07 -0.03 10.73
C ILE A 105 -0.47 -0.27 12.18
N THR A 106 0.41 -0.02 13.14
CA THR A 106 0.12 -0.19 14.57
C THR A 106 -1.02 0.72 15.00
N ARG A 107 -1.00 1.98 14.57
CA ARG A 107 -2.06 2.94 14.90
C ARG A 107 -3.39 2.57 14.28
N ALA A 108 -3.38 1.95 13.09
CA ALA A 108 -4.61 1.55 12.39
C ALA A 108 -5.14 0.19 12.85
N SER A 109 -4.32 -0.66 13.45
CA SER A 109 -4.62 -2.08 13.70
C SER A 109 -5.87 -2.34 14.52
N ALA A 110 -6.20 -1.45 15.45
CA ALA A 110 -7.39 -1.61 16.32
C ALA A 110 -8.71 -1.47 15.55
N HIS A 111 -8.69 -0.96 14.32
CA HIS A 111 -9.89 -0.59 13.57
C HIS A 111 -9.94 -1.17 12.16
N ILE A 112 -8.97 -1.99 11.76
CA ILE A 112 -8.93 -2.51 10.39
C ILE A 112 -9.71 -3.82 10.29
N PRO A 113 -10.62 -3.93 9.29
CA PRO A 113 -11.45 -5.12 9.09
C PRO A 113 -10.81 -6.15 8.16
N PHE A 114 -9.48 -6.12 7.99
CA PHE A 114 -8.75 -6.98 7.08
C PHE A 114 -7.46 -7.48 7.73
N ASP A 115 -6.91 -8.56 7.19
CA ASP A 115 -5.65 -9.12 7.66
C ASP A 115 -4.48 -8.34 7.10
N THR A 116 -3.49 -8.03 7.95
CA THR A 116 -2.26 -7.35 7.56
C THR A 116 -1.07 -8.23 7.87
N LYS A 117 -0.16 -8.36 6.92
CA LYS A 117 1.04 -9.17 7.11
C LYS A 117 2.25 -8.53 6.42
N HIS A 118 3.40 -8.60 7.09
CA HIS A 118 4.67 -8.09 6.57
C HIS A 118 5.45 -9.21 5.90
N PHE A 119 6.12 -8.91 4.80
CA PHE A 119 6.91 -9.86 4.03
C PHE A 119 8.28 -9.29 3.68
N ALA A 120 9.30 -10.15 3.70
CA ALA A 120 10.62 -9.81 3.16
C ALA A 120 10.69 -10.05 1.64
N SER A 121 9.80 -10.90 1.11
CA SER A 121 9.76 -11.29 -0.29
C SER A 121 8.49 -10.81 -0.97
N LEU A 122 8.64 -10.11 -2.10
CA LEU A 122 7.51 -9.68 -2.92
C LEU A 122 6.72 -10.88 -3.47
N GLU A 123 7.39 -11.95 -3.84
CA GLU A 123 6.74 -13.15 -4.34
C GLU A 123 5.80 -13.76 -3.30
N ASP A 124 6.27 -13.86 -2.06
CA ASP A 124 5.45 -14.38 -0.96
C ASP A 124 4.26 -13.46 -0.67
N ALA A 125 4.48 -12.14 -0.73
CA ALA A 125 3.41 -11.17 -0.54
C ALA A 125 2.32 -11.30 -1.61
N ARG A 126 2.73 -11.45 -2.86
CA ARG A 126 1.80 -11.62 -3.98
C ARG A 126 0.98 -12.90 -3.84
N ARG A 127 1.62 -13.98 -3.44
CA ARG A 127 0.94 -15.26 -3.22
C ARG A 127 -0.11 -15.13 -2.13
N TRP A 128 0.28 -14.61 -1.00
CA TRP A 128 -0.61 -14.48 0.17
C TRP A 128 -1.79 -13.53 -0.11
N ALA A 129 -1.53 -12.39 -0.72
CA ALA A 129 -2.58 -11.42 -1.03
C ALA A 129 -3.59 -11.98 -2.04
N GLY A 130 -3.10 -12.77 -3.02
CA GLY A 130 -3.95 -13.40 -4.04
C GLY A 130 -4.81 -14.52 -3.50
N GLU A 131 -4.35 -15.23 -2.46
CA GLU A 131 -5.12 -16.33 -1.85
C GLU A 131 -6.35 -15.84 -1.09
N GLY A 132 -6.34 -14.59 -0.63
CA GLY A 132 -7.45 -14.02 0.12
C GLY A 132 -8.63 -13.58 -0.72
N SER A 133 -8.54 -13.69 -2.03
CA SER A 133 -9.59 -13.23 -2.93
C SER A 133 -10.63 -14.29 -3.31
#